data_e2d387cacab4b1edddae4ec87921ae7c
#
_entry.id   e2d387cacab4b1edddae4ec87921ae7c
#
_cell.length_a   1.000
_cell.length_b   1.000
_cell.length_c   1.000
_cell.angle_alpha   90.00
_cell.angle_beta   90.00
_cell.angle_gamma   90.00
#
_symmetry.space_group_name_H-M   'P 1'
#
loop_
_entity.id
_entity.type
_entity.pdbx_description
1 polymer ?
#
loop_
_entity_poly.entity_id
_entity_poly.type
_entity_poly.pdbx_seq_one_letter_code
_entity_poly.pdbx_strand_id
1 'polypeptide(L)'
;MSDKRNFAGSLHLSEVINEELHERGWTLRDLVFRMRRYESEKDWGIEMLAMEMFMVVHEKTVTLDQKTADGLGTAFDISPQFFINFHEAWRAKQP
;
A
#
# COMPACT_ATOMS: atom_id res chain seq x y z
N MET A 1 15.53 -16.88 9.47
CA MET A 1 14.63 -15.76 9.65
C MET A 1 13.39 -15.97 8.79
N SER A 2 12.24 -15.79 9.37
CA SER A 2 11.03 -15.95 8.57
C SER A 2 10.80 -14.70 7.71
N ASP A 3 10.32 -14.95 6.52
CA ASP A 3 9.89 -13.88 5.63
C ASP A 3 8.49 -13.48 6.06
N LYS A 4 8.32 -12.25 6.49
CA LYS A 4 7.02 -11.73 6.93
C LYS A 4 5.94 -11.92 5.86
N ARG A 5 6.33 -11.86 4.60
CA ARG A 5 5.37 -11.98 3.50
C ARG A 5 4.81 -13.38 3.33
N ASN A 6 5.42 -14.37 3.98
CA ASN A 6 4.89 -15.72 3.97
C ASN A 6 3.71 -15.90 4.92
N PHE A 7 3.42 -14.88 5.72
CA PHE A 7 2.29 -14.90 6.64
C PHE A 7 1.14 -14.08 6.11
N ALA A 8 0.79 -14.31 4.84
CA ALA A 8 -0.33 -13.61 4.22
C ALA A 8 -1.57 -13.79 5.07
N GLY A 9 -2.28 -12.68 5.31
CA GLY A 9 -3.46 -12.67 6.16
C GLY A 9 -3.18 -12.31 7.60
N SER A 10 -1.95 -12.39 8.08
CA SER A 10 -1.61 -11.96 9.44
C SER A 10 -0.96 -10.58 9.49
N LEU A 11 -0.43 -10.10 8.38
CA LEU A 11 0.19 -8.78 8.29
C LEU A 11 -0.70 -7.83 7.51
N HIS A 12 -0.81 -6.60 7.99
CA HIS A 12 -1.47 -5.55 7.22
C HIS A 12 -0.54 -5.13 6.08
N LEU A 13 -1.12 -4.75 4.95
CA LEU A 13 -0.35 -4.35 3.78
C LEU A 13 0.60 -3.18 4.08
N SER A 14 0.24 -2.32 5.03
CA SER A 14 1.10 -1.21 5.43
C SER A 14 2.49 -1.66 5.87
N GLU A 15 2.58 -2.83 6.48
CA GLU A 15 3.87 -3.35 6.93
C GLU A 15 4.75 -3.73 5.76
N VAL A 16 4.14 -4.33 4.73
CA VAL A 16 4.86 -4.65 3.49
C VAL A 16 5.32 -3.38 2.79
N ILE A 17 4.44 -2.39 2.74
CA ILE A 17 4.77 -1.10 2.12
C ILE A 17 5.93 -0.44 2.87
N ASN A 18 5.88 -0.40 4.19
CA ASN A 18 6.95 0.19 5.00
C ASN A 18 8.29 -0.52 4.75
N GLU A 19 8.26 -1.83 4.66
CA GLU A 19 9.47 -2.59 4.39
C GLU A 19 10.06 -2.24 3.03
N GLU A 20 9.21 -2.14 2.01
CA GLU A 20 9.65 -1.78 0.67
C GLU A 20 10.19 -0.36 0.61
N LEU A 21 9.57 0.56 1.33
CA LEU A 21 10.05 1.93 1.41
C LEU A 21 11.44 1.98 2.04
N HIS A 22 11.60 1.24 3.12
CA HIS A 22 12.88 1.19 3.82
C HIS A 22 13.99 0.64 2.93
N GLU A 23 13.72 -0.45 2.23
CA GLU A 23 14.70 -1.06 1.34
C GLU A 23 15.11 -0.17 0.19
N ARG A 24 14.20 0.67 -0.29
CA ARG A 24 14.46 1.57 -1.40
C ARG A 24 14.98 2.93 -0.96
N GLY A 25 14.98 3.20 0.34
CA GLY A 25 15.34 4.51 0.86
C GLY A 25 14.32 5.57 0.50
N TRP A 26 13.06 5.19 0.37
CA TRP A 26 11.98 6.12 0.03
C TRP A 26 11.19 6.51 1.27
N THR A 27 10.69 7.76 1.26
CA THR A 27 9.68 8.18 2.22
C THR A 27 8.31 7.85 1.64
N LEU A 28 7.28 7.98 2.46
CA LEU A 28 5.91 7.82 1.98
C LEU A 28 5.60 8.86 0.88
N ARG A 29 6.16 10.05 1.02
CA ARG A 29 6.01 11.09 0.03
C ARG A 29 6.59 10.67 -1.32
N ASP A 30 7.77 10.04 -1.30
CA ASP A 30 8.39 9.52 -2.51
C ASP A 30 7.49 8.49 -3.19
N LEU A 31 6.87 7.63 -2.39
CA LEU A 31 5.96 6.62 -2.90
C LEU A 31 4.76 7.27 -3.59
N VAL A 32 4.10 8.19 -2.91
CA VAL A 32 2.91 8.85 -3.47
C VAL A 32 3.24 9.57 -4.77
N PHE A 33 4.39 10.23 -4.82
CA PHE A 33 4.84 10.89 -6.02
C PHE A 33 4.97 9.90 -7.18
N ARG A 34 5.52 8.72 -6.93
CA ARG A 34 5.69 7.70 -7.97
C ARG A 34 4.37 7.04 -8.38
N MET A 35 3.43 6.96 -7.44
CA MET A 35 2.09 6.43 -7.73
C MET A 35 1.32 7.36 -8.67
N ARG A 36 1.51 8.65 -8.52
CA ARG A 36 0.69 9.68 -9.15
C ARG A 36 1.46 10.56 -10.11
N ARG A 37 2.46 10.03 -10.74
CA ARG A 37 3.37 10.81 -11.59
C ARG A 37 2.69 11.56 -12.75
N TYR A 38 1.48 11.16 -13.09
CA TYR A 38 0.74 11.81 -14.17
C TYR A 38 -0.41 12.68 -13.66
N GLU A 39 -0.53 12.81 -12.35
CA GLU A 39 -1.61 13.54 -11.75
C GLU A 39 -1.17 14.95 -11.38
N SER A 40 -2.16 15.82 -11.19
CA SER A 40 -1.88 17.18 -10.77
C SER A 40 -1.48 17.21 -9.31
N GLU A 41 -0.86 18.31 -8.89
CA GLU A 41 -0.48 18.49 -7.50
C GLU A 41 -1.67 18.45 -6.53
N LYS A 42 -2.84 18.86 -7.00
CA LYS A 42 -4.05 18.79 -6.19
C LYS A 42 -4.36 17.37 -5.80
N ASP A 43 -4.35 16.49 -6.81
CA ASP A 43 -4.64 15.07 -6.57
C ASP A 43 -3.54 14.43 -5.74
N TRP A 44 -2.32 14.92 -5.90
CA TRP A 44 -1.18 14.42 -5.14
C TRP A 44 -1.38 14.64 -3.63
N GLY A 45 -1.84 15.83 -3.23
CA GLY A 45 -2.09 16.13 -1.82
C GLY A 45 -3.16 15.24 -1.21
N ILE A 46 -4.24 15.01 -1.95
CA ILE A 46 -5.33 14.13 -1.50
C ILE A 46 -4.83 12.69 -1.37
N GLU A 47 -4.05 12.24 -2.36
CA GLU A 47 -3.51 10.89 -2.33
C GLU A 47 -2.54 10.69 -1.16
N MET A 48 -1.75 11.70 -0.85
CA MET A 48 -0.83 11.66 0.27
C MET A 48 -1.58 11.43 1.58
N LEU A 49 -2.66 12.18 1.79
CA LEU A 49 -3.48 12.03 2.98
C LEU A 49 -4.11 10.64 3.04
N ALA A 50 -4.63 10.16 1.92
CA ALA A 50 -5.25 8.85 1.85
C ALA A 50 -4.24 7.75 2.21
N MET A 51 -3.01 7.87 1.69
CA MET A 51 -1.98 6.88 2.00
C MET A 51 -1.53 6.96 3.45
N GLU A 52 -1.41 8.16 4.00
CA GLU A 52 -1.07 8.31 5.42
C GLU A 52 -2.11 7.62 6.29
N MET A 53 -3.38 7.79 5.98
CA MET A 53 -4.45 7.14 6.74
C MET A 53 -4.42 5.63 6.56
N PHE A 54 -4.22 5.16 5.33
CA PHE A 54 -4.14 3.73 5.08
C PHE A 54 -3.00 3.06 5.86
N MET A 55 -1.88 3.77 6.02
CA MET A 55 -0.72 3.22 6.71
C MET A 55 -0.93 3.06 8.21
N VAL A 56 -1.86 3.82 8.80
CA VAL A 56 -2.06 3.79 10.25
C VAL A 56 -3.41 3.22 10.69
N VAL A 57 -4.43 3.27 9.83
CA VAL A 57 -5.77 2.80 10.18
C VAL A 57 -5.96 1.38 9.66
N HIS A 58 -5.85 0.41 10.57
CA HIS A 58 -5.91 -1.00 10.23
C HIS A 58 -7.28 -1.59 10.59
N GLU A 59 -8.31 -1.22 9.84
CA GLU A 59 -9.66 -1.72 10.06
C GLU A 59 -10.10 -2.59 8.90
N LYS A 60 -10.78 -3.68 9.22
CA LYS A 60 -11.20 -4.64 8.19
C LYS A 60 -12.24 -4.06 7.23
N THR A 61 -12.90 -2.98 7.61
CA THR A 61 -13.86 -2.31 6.74
C THR A 61 -13.21 -1.47 5.66
N VAL A 62 -11.94 -1.15 5.82
CA VAL A 62 -11.19 -0.36 4.82
C VAL A 62 -10.76 -1.28 3.69
N THR A 63 -11.14 -0.93 2.47
CA THR A 63 -10.75 -1.69 1.28
C THR A 63 -9.64 -0.97 0.53
N LEU A 64 -8.88 -1.72 -0.22
CA LEU A 64 -7.87 -1.15 -1.12
C LEU A 64 -8.53 -1.01 -2.49
N ASP A 65 -8.73 0.22 -2.95
CA ASP A 65 -9.38 0.42 -4.24
C ASP A 65 -8.42 0.14 -5.40
N GLN A 66 -8.99 -0.04 -6.58
CA GLN A 66 -8.20 -0.39 -7.77
C GLN A 66 -7.22 0.71 -8.14
N LYS A 67 -7.62 1.97 -8.00
CA LYS A 67 -6.76 3.10 -8.34
C LYS A 67 -5.50 3.13 -7.47
N THR A 68 -5.66 2.90 -6.18
CA THR A 68 -4.53 2.86 -5.26
C THR A 68 -3.64 1.65 -5.53
N ALA A 69 -4.25 0.49 -5.81
CA ALA A 69 -3.49 -0.71 -6.15
C ALA A 69 -2.68 -0.50 -7.43
N ASP A 70 -3.28 0.14 -8.43
CA ASP A 70 -2.60 0.45 -9.68
C ASP A 70 -1.40 1.38 -9.44
N GLY A 71 -1.60 2.37 -8.57
CA GLY A 71 -0.52 3.28 -8.20
C GLY A 71 0.63 2.57 -7.50
N LEU A 72 0.31 1.70 -6.54
CA LEU A 72 1.32 0.91 -5.85
C LEU A 72 2.08 0.01 -6.82
N GLY A 73 1.35 -0.62 -7.74
CA GLY A 73 1.97 -1.46 -8.76
C GLY A 73 2.91 -0.67 -9.66
N THR A 74 2.53 0.54 -10.01
CA THR A 74 3.36 1.43 -10.82
C THR A 74 4.63 1.82 -10.05
N ALA A 75 4.46 2.21 -8.80
CA ALA A 75 5.58 2.70 -7.99
C ALA A 75 6.60 1.60 -7.70
N PHE A 76 6.14 0.40 -7.38
CA PHE A 76 7.01 -0.71 -6.99
C PHE A 76 7.32 -1.68 -8.12
N ASP A 77 6.71 -1.48 -9.28
CA ASP A 77 6.86 -2.39 -10.44
C ASP A 77 6.43 -3.82 -10.06
N ILE A 78 5.27 -3.91 -9.44
CA ILE A 78 4.67 -5.18 -9.00
C ILE A 78 3.23 -5.17 -9.49
N SER A 79 2.68 -6.35 -9.80
CA SER A 79 1.28 -6.45 -10.23
C SER A 79 0.34 -5.82 -9.20
N PRO A 80 -0.57 -4.94 -9.62
CA PRO A 80 -1.57 -4.37 -8.71
C PRO A 80 -2.38 -5.45 -7.98
N GLN A 81 -2.62 -6.57 -8.62
CA GLN A 81 -3.39 -7.65 -8.02
C GLN A 81 -2.72 -8.24 -6.79
N PHE A 82 -1.38 -8.19 -6.73
CA PHE A 82 -0.66 -8.62 -5.54
C PHE A 82 -1.12 -7.84 -4.30
N PHE A 83 -1.23 -6.52 -4.44
CA PHE A 83 -1.62 -5.67 -3.31
C PHE A 83 -3.07 -5.92 -2.90
N ILE A 84 -3.95 -6.06 -3.88
CA ILE A 84 -5.36 -6.34 -3.62
C ILE A 84 -5.50 -7.68 -2.90
N ASN A 85 -4.86 -8.71 -3.41
CA ASN A 85 -4.95 -10.05 -2.82
C ASN A 85 -4.37 -10.08 -1.41
N PHE A 86 -3.25 -9.40 -1.21
CA PHE A 86 -2.62 -9.36 0.10
C PHE A 86 -3.54 -8.70 1.12
N HIS A 87 -4.11 -7.56 0.75
CA HIS A 87 -4.99 -6.83 1.65
C HIS A 87 -6.29 -7.60 1.95
N GLU A 88 -6.87 -8.24 0.93
CA GLU A 88 -8.08 -9.03 1.13
C GLU A 88 -7.82 -10.25 2.02
N ALA A 89 -6.66 -10.87 1.89
CA ALA A 89 -6.28 -11.98 2.75
C ALA A 89 -6.20 -11.53 4.22
N TRP A 90 -5.66 -10.33 4.45
CA TRP A 90 -5.60 -9.77 5.80
C TRP A 90 -7.01 -9.49 6.34
N ARG A 91 -7.87 -8.88 5.51
CA ARG A 91 -9.24 -8.55 5.93
C ARG A 91 -10.01 -9.81 6.32
N ALA A 92 -9.82 -10.89 5.57
CA ALA A 92 -10.51 -12.14 5.82
C ALA A 92 -10.14 -12.77 7.17
N LYS A 93 -8.97 -12.43 7.70
CA LYS A 93 -8.50 -12.96 8.99
C LYS A 93 -8.94 -12.12 10.18
N GLN A 94 -9.50 -10.96 9.96
CA GLN A 94 -9.94 -10.10 11.06
C GLN A 94 -11.29 -10.56 11.60
N PRO A 95 -11.48 -10.51 12.94
CA PRO A 95 -12.76 -10.92 13.57
C PRO A 95 -13.93 -10.02 13.20
#